data_e6fcdd5ac4b90d250936e5b2eb4fe97e
#
_entry.id   e6fcdd5ac4b90d250936e5b2eb4fe97e
#
_cell.length_a   1.000
_cell.length_b   1.000
_cell.length_c   1.000
_cell.angle_alpha   90.00
_cell.angle_beta   90.00
_cell.angle_gamma   90.00
#
_symmetry.space_group_name_H-M   'P 1'
#
loop_
_entity.id
_entity.type
_entity.pdbx_description
1 polymer ?
#
loop_
_entity_poly.entity_id
_entity_poly.type
_entity_poly.pdbx_seq_one_letter_code
_entity_poly.pdbx_strand_id
1 'polypeptide(L)'
;HYSEDGGESWPDLDGGTLVSMNLWGFTESFLREDTARFAAFLDKALAENPMKGEYFLPSVVSQLIDEGKARVKVLTSHDKWYGVTYQEDKPLVVKALAEKTAQGQYPDGLWG
;
A
#
# COMPACT_ATOMS: atom_id res chain seq x y z
N HIS A 1 8.55 4.24 -15.32
CA HIS A 1 9.95 3.89 -15.04
C HIS A 1 10.07 3.46 -13.58
N TYR A 2 11.00 2.59 -13.25
CA TYR A 2 11.35 2.18 -11.90
C TYR A 2 12.87 2.00 -11.82
N SER A 3 13.41 1.94 -10.62
CA SER A 3 14.85 1.71 -10.41
C SER A 3 15.03 0.69 -9.29
N GLU A 4 15.92 -0.30 -9.52
CA GLU A 4 16.32 -1.29 -8.52
C GLU A 4 17.74 -1.06 -8.02
N ASP A 5 18.47 -0.14 -8.62
CA ASP A 5 19.88 0.16 -8.42
C ASP A 5 20.13 1.57 -7.83
N GLY A 6 19.15 2.10 -7.13
CA GLY A 6 19.28 3.41 -6.48
C GLY A 6 19.24 4.62 -7.43
N GLY A 7 18.72 4.43 -8.65
CA GLY A 7 18.55 5.51 -9.62
C GLY A 7 19.62 5.56 -10.71
N GLU A 8 20.43 4.52 -10.84
CA GLU A 8 21.44 4.43 -11.91
C GLU A 8 20.79 4.05 -13.26
N SER A 9 19.74 3.22 -13.22
CA SER A 9 18.95 2.87 -14.39
C SER A 9 17.46 3.04 -14.15
N TRP A 10 16.72 3.32 -15.22
CA TRP A 10 15.27 3.61 -15.19
C TRP A 10 14.57 2.85 -16.32
N PRO A 11 14.44 1.52 -16.25
CA PRO A 11 13.70 0.77 -17.25
C PRO A 11 12.22 1.13 -17.24
N ASP A 12 11.59 0.98 -18.41
CA ASP A 12 10.16 1.14 -18.55
C ASP A 12 9.40 0.01 -17.86
N LEU A 13 8.36 0.38 -17.14
CA LEU A 13 7.41 -0.57 -16.59
C LEU A 13 6.31 -0.85 -17.63
N ASP A 14 6.04 -2.12 -17.90
CA ASP A 14 4.90 -2.49 -18.75
C ASP A 14 3.59 -1.97 -18.13
N GLY A 15 2.73 -1.37 -18.97
CA GLY A 15 1.46 -0.81 -18.52
C GLY A 15 0.48 -1.83 -17.93
N GLY A 16 0.69 -3.13 -18.20
CA GLY A 16 -0.07 -4.24 -17.61
C GLY A 16 0.54 -4.81 -16.32
N THR A 17 1.64 -4.24 -15.82
CA THR A 17 2.29 -4.70 -14.60
C THR A 17 1.36 -4.53 -13.40
N LEU A 18 1.18 -5.62 -12.64
CA LEU A 18 0.43 -5.56 -11.39
C LEU A 18 1.23 -4.81 -10.35
N VAL A 19 0.59 -3.81 -9.76
CA VAL A 19 1.18 -3.01 -8.67
C VAL A 19 0.31 -3.10 -7.43
N SER A 20 0.95 -3.06 -6.26
CA SER A 20 0.22 -3.03 -5.00
C SER A 20 -0.43 -1.66 -4.81
N MET A 21 -1.72 -1.65 -4.53
CA MET A 21 -2.46 -0.45 -4.10
C MET A 21 -2.46 -0.29 -2.59
N ASN A 22 -1.62 -1.05 -1.91
CA ASN A 22 -1.46 -1.04 -0.45
C ASN A 22 -2.76 -1.29 0.32
N LEU A 23 -3.67 -2.04 -0.28
CA LEU A 23 -4.92 -2.50 0.35
C LEU A 23 -4.76 -3.97 0.73
N TRP A 24 -4.77 -4.25 2.02
CA TRP A 24 -4.46 -5.56 2.58
C TRP A 24 -5.61 -6.11 3.40
N GLY A 25 -5.88 -7.40 3.23
CA GLY A 25 -6.72 -8.18 4.14
C GLY A 25 -5.86 -9.19 4.90
N PHE A 26 -5.79 -9.06 6.21
CA PHE A 26 -4.97 -9.94 7.05
C PHE A 26 -5.83 -10.80 7.97
N THR A 27 -5.30 -11.97 8.29
CA THR A 27 -5.82 -12.79 9.39
C THR A 27 -5.23 -12.34 10.72
N GLU A 28 -5.86 -12.72 11.83
CA GLU A 28 -5.35 -12.41 13.18
C GLU A 28 -3.92 -12.93 13.41
N SER A 29 -3.57 -14.06 12.81
CA SER A 29 -2.21 -14.61 12.90
C SER A 29 -1.14 -13.66 12.34
N PHE A 30 -1.46 -12.91 11.30
CA PHE A 30 -0.54 -11.89 10.76
C PHE A 30 -0.28 -10.79 11.81
N LEU A 31 -1.31 -10.29 12.48
CA LEU A 31 -1.15 -9.24 13.49
C LEU A 31 -0.26 -9.67 14.65
N ARG A 32 -0.32 -10.95 15.03
CA ARG A 32 0.56 -11.50 16.08
C ARG A 32 2.02 -11.53 15.62
N GLU A 33 2.28 -11.98 14.40
CA GLU A 33 3.63 -12.00 13.81
C GLU A 33 4.19 -10.59 13.64
N ASP A 34 3.38 -9.66 13.15
CA ASP A 34 3.72 -8.26 12.96
C ASP A 34 4.12 -7.61 14.29
N THR A 35 3.28 -7.75 15.31
CA THR A 35 3.56 -7.22 16.67
C THR A 35 4.83 -7.81 17.26
N ALA A 36 5.07 -9.12 17.10
CA ALA A 36 6.27 -9.77 17.62
C ALA A 36 7.57 -9.26 16.98
N ARG A 37 7.51 -8.79 15.73
CA ARG A 37 8.67 -8.29 14.97
C ARG A 37 8.94 -6.80 15.22
N PHE A 38 7.91 -6.07 15.63
CA PHE A 38 8.00 -4.62 15.75
C PHE A 38 9.08 -4.17 16.75
N ALA A 39 9.23 -4.85 17.89
CA ALA A 39 10.23 -4.49 18.88
C ALA A 39 11.66 -4.57 18.33
N ALA A 40 11.99 -5.66 17.64
CA ALA A 40 13.32 -5.83 17.03
C ALA A 40 13.58 -4.82 15.91
N PHE A 41 12.54 -4.48 15.13
CA PHE A 41 12.64 -3.40 14.15
C PHE A 41 12.92 -2.06 14.84
N LEU A 42 12.21 -1.74 15.91
CA LEU A 42 12.36 -0.47 16.63
C LEU A 42 13.77 -0.32 17.21
N ASP A 43 14.31 -1.35 17.84
CA ASP A 43 15.66 -1.34 18.37
C ASP A 43 16.71 -1.06 17.27
N LYS A 44 16.55 -1.71 16.12
CA LYS A 44 17.40 -1.48 14.95
C LYS A 44 17.24 -0.07 14.39
N ALA A 45 16.01 0.39 14.19
CA ALA A 45 15.72 1.71 13.65
C ALA A 45 16.26 2.83 14.53
N LEU A 46 16.14 2.69 15.84
CA LEU A 46 16.69 3.66 16.81
C LEU A 46 18.22 3.72 16.77
N ALA A 47 18.87 2.59 16.52
CA ALA A 47 20.34 2.53 16.43
C ALA A 47 20.88 3.09 15.10
N GLU A 48 20.21 2.79 13.98
CA GLU A 48 20.73 3.07 12.64
C GLU A 48 20.17 4.34 12.01
N ASN A 49 18.87 4.61 12.21
CA ASN A 49 18.19 5.73 11.55
C ASN A 49 16.96 6.21 12.34
N PRO A 50 17.15 6.81 13.52
CA PRO A 50 16.05 7.12 14.44
C PRO A 50 15.04 8.13 13.89
N MET A 51 15.43 8.96 12.91
CA MET A 51 14.57 10.01 12.36
C MET A 51 13.80 9.59 11.11
N LYS A 52 14.19 8.48 10.45
CA LYS A 52 13.63 8.06 9.16
C LYS A 52 13.33 6.56 9.10
N GLY A 53 13.41 5.85 10.24
CA GLY A 53 13.05 4.44 10.28
C GLY A 53 11.56 4.28 10.00
N GLU A 54 11.21 3.46 8.99
CA GLU A 54 9.83 3.17 8.63
C GLU A 54 9.60 1.65 8.69
N TYR A 55 8.54 1.25 9.38
CA TYR A 55 8.12 -0.15 9.46
C TYR A 55 7.13 -0.45 8.33
N PHE A 56 7.65 -0.99 7.25
CA PHE A 56 6.84 -1.26 6.08
C PHE A 56 6.07 -2.57 6.21
N LEU A 57 4.77 -2.51 6.18
CA LEU A 57 3.89 -3.69 6.18
C LEU A 57 4.25 -4.70 5.07
N PRO A 58 4.49 -4.28 3.82
CA PRO A 58 4.92 -5.19 2.76
C PRO A 58 6.21 -5.97 3.08
N SER A 59 7.14 -5.37 3.81
CA SER A 59 8.39 -6.04 4.20
C SER A 59 8.14 -7.17 5.19
N VAL A 60 7.20 -7.00 6.11
CA VAL A 60 6.78 -8.06 7.03
C VAL A 60 6.14 -9.22 6.27
N VAL A 61 5.28 -8.89 5.30
CA VAL A 61 4.67 -9.90 4.43
C VAL A 61 5.72 -10.70 3.67
N SER A 62 6.72 -10.02 3.07
CA SER A 62 7.80 -10.69 2.35
C SER A 62 8.59 -11.63 3.27
N GLN A 63 8.97 -11.18 4.47
CA GLN A 63 9.65 -12.03 5.45
C GLN A 63 8.84 -13.27 5.81
N LEU A 64 7.53 -13.12 6.01
CA LEU A 64 6.66 -14.26 6.34
C LEU A 64 6.51 -15.25 5.17
N ILE A 65 6.57 -14.77 3.93
CA ILE A 65 6.57 -15.63 2.74
C ILE A 65 7.89 -16.41 2.69
N ASP A 66 9.03 -15.74 2.86
CA ASP A 66 10.38 -16.35 2.84
C ASP A 66 10.53 -17.40 3.94
N GLU A 67 9.93 -17.17 5.11
CA GLU A 67 9.87 -18.12 6.22
C GLU A 67 8.86 -19.27 6.02
N GLY A 68 8.09 -19.25 4.94
CA GLY A 68 7.03 -20.24 4.68
C GLY A 68 5.81 -20.13 5.61
N LYS A 69 5.67 -19.03 6.34
CA LYS A 69 4.59 -18.78 7.32
C LYS A 69 3.36 -18.11 6.73
N ALA A 70 3.48 -17.49 5.55
CA ALA A 70 2.37 -16.80 4.92
C ALA A 70 2.27 -17.13 3.43
N ARG A 71 1.06 -16.95 2.91
CA ARG A 71 0.75 -16.95 1.48
C ARG A 71 -0.05 -15.70 1.17
N VAL A 72 0.26 -15.06 0.05
CA VAL A 72 -0.48 -13.89 -0.44
C VAL A 72 -1.28 -14.28 -1.67
N LYS A 73 -2.55 -13.93 -1.67
CA LYS A 73 -3.40 -13.98 -2.84
C LYS A 73 -3.55 -12.57 -3.38
N VAL A 74 -3.05 -12.34 -4.59
CA VAL A 74 -3.25 -11.07 -5.29
C VAL A 74 -4.65 -11.05 -5.90
N LEU A 75 -5.38 -10.00 -5.62
CA LEU A 75 -6.69 -9.71 -6.20
C LEU A 75 -6.55 -8.52 -7.14
N THR A 76 -7.00 -8.66 -8.36
CA THR A 76 -6.97 -7.57 -9.34
C THR A 76 -8.23 -6.72 -9.22
N SER A 77 -8.07 -5.42 -9.09
CA SER A 77 -9.16 -4.45 -9.24
C SER A 77 -9.08 -3.78 -10.60
N HIS A 78 -10.23 -3.55 -11.21
CA HIS A 78 -10.37 -2.75 -12.43
C HIS A 78 -10.77 -1.30 -12.13
N ASP A 79 -10.85 -0.94 -10.86
CA ASP A 79 -11.16 0.42 -10.45
C ASP A 79 -10.00 1.37 -10.76
N LYS A 80 -10.37 2.58 -11.13
CA LYS A 80 -9.38 3.66 -11.25
C LYS A 80 -8.99 4.14 -9.87
N TRP A 81 -7.69 4.16 -9.61
CA TRP A 81 -7.15 4.73 -8.37
C TRP A 81 -7.16 6.27 -8.40
N TYR A 82 -7.45 6.86 -7.26
CA TYR A 82 -7.39 8.31 -7.03
C TYR A 82 -6.62 8.56 -5.73
N GLY A 83 -5.54 9.35 -5.82
CA GLY A 83 -4.78 9.79 -4.65
C GLY A 83 -5.17 11.21 -4.22
N VAL A 84 -5.09 11.48 -2.93
CA VAL A 84 -5.24 12.82 -2.34
C VAL A 84 -4.01 13.09 -1.49
N THR A 85 -2.84 13.03 -2.12
CA THR A 85 -1.57 13.28 -1.43
C THR A 85 -1.27 14.78 -1.38
N TYR A 86 -1.65 15.49 -2.40
CA TYR A 86 -1.45 16.93 -2.51
C TYR A 86 -2.79 17.65 -2.63
N GLN A 87 -2.83 18.92 -2.25
CA GLN A 87 -4.05 19.72 -2.27
C GLN A 87 -4.61 19.91 -3.70
N GLU A 88 -3.73 19.90 -4.68
CA GLU A 88 -4.05 19.99 -6.11
C GLU A 88 -4.86 18.79 -6.62
N ASP A 89 -4.73 17.63 -5.97
CA ASP A 89 -5.45 16.41 -6.35
C ASP A 89 -6.93 16.46 -5.94
N LYS A 90 -7.27 17.25 -4.92
CA LYS A 90 -8.61 17.29 -4.33
C LYS A 90 -9.72 17.58 -5.33
N PRO A 91 -9.63 18.57 -6.24
CA PRO A 91 -10.70 18.85 -7.21
C PRO A 91 -10.99 17.66 -8.12
N LEU A 92 -9.96 16.93 -8.55
CA LEU A 92 -10.10 15.74 -9.38
C LEU A 92 -10.83 14.62 -8.66
N VAL A 93 -10.48 14.38 -7.39
CA VAL A 93 -11.11 13.33 -6.57
C VAL A 93 -12.56 13.68 -6.26
N VAL A 94 -12.85 14.93 -5.89
CA VAL A 94 -14.22 15.40 -5.65
C VAL A 94 -15.10 15.20 -6.89
N LYS A 95 -14.60 15.58 -8.07
CA LYS A 95 -15.32 15.38 -9.33
C LYS A 95 -15.58 13.90 -9.60
N ALA A 96 -14.55 13.04 -9.45
CA ALA A 96 -14.68 11.61 -9.70
C ALA A 96 -15.67 10.94 -8.75
N LEU A 97 -15.68 11.30 -7.46
CA LEU A 97 -16.65 10.78 -6.50
C LEU A 97 -18.06 11.27 -6.78
N ALA A 98 -18.25 12.53 -7.15
CA ALA A 98 -19.55 13.06 -7.54
C ALA A 98 -20.11 12.31 -8.77
N GLU A 99 -19.28 12.04 -9.78
CA GLU A 99 -19.69 11.25 -10.95
C GLU A 99 -20.08 9.83 -10.57
N LYS A 100 -19.33 9.17 -9.68
CA LYS A 100 -19.64 7.81 -9.19
C LYS A 100 -20.96 7.79 -8.38
N THR A 101 -21.20 8.81 -7.58
CA THR A 101 -22.48 8.97 -6.83
C THR A 101 -23.65 9.19 -7.79
N ALA A 102 -23.49 10.05 -8.80
CA ALA A 102 -24.50 10.26 -9.82
C ALA A 102 -24.83 9.00 -10.64
N GLN A 103 -23.85 8.10 -10.79
CA GLN A 103 -24.01 6.78 -11.44
C GLN A 103 -24.58 5.71 -10.50
N GLY A 104 -24.86 6.03 -9.24
CA GLY A 104 -25.38 5.10 -8.25
C GLY A 104 -24.36 4.08 -7.71
N GLN A 105 -23.07 4.30 -7.93
CA GLN A 105 -22.02 3.45 -7.37
C GLN A 105 -21.82 3.70 -5.87
N TYR A 106 -22.12 4.89 -5.41
CA TYR A 106 -22.16 5.27 -3.99
C TYR A 106 -23.51 5.88 -3.67
N PRO A 107 -24.06 5.64 -2.48
CA PRO A 107 -25.27 6.33 -2.05
C PRO A 107 -25.01 7.82 -1.86
N ASP A 108 -26.00 8.65 -2.17
CA ASP A 108 -25.99 10.04 -1.77
C ASP A 108 -26.16 10.14 -0.26
N GLY A 109 -25.33 10.93 0.41
CA GLY A 109 -25.36 11.01 1.88
C GLY A 109 -24.81 9.76 2.57
N LEU A 110 -23.65 9.27 2.18
CA LEU A 110 -23.00 8.06 2.72
C LEU A 110 -22.93 8.01 4.25
N TRP A 111 -22.86 9.15 4.91
CA TRP A 111 -22.75 9.28 6.37
C TRP A 111 -23.98 9.92 7.01
N GLY A 112 -25.06 10.01 6.29
CA GLY A 112 -26.45 10.29 6.70
C GLY A 112 -26.82 11.53 7.24
#